data_b98365df97191fecc55e165c09d5e413
#
_entry.id   b98365df97191fecc55e165c09d5e413
#
_cell.length_a   1.000
_cell.length_b   1.000
_cell.length_c   1.000
_cell.angle_alpha   90.00
_cell.angle_beta   90.00
_cell.angle_gamma   90.00
#
_symmetry.space_group_name_H-M   'P 1'
#
loop_
_entity.id
_entity.type
_entity.pdbx_description
1 polymer ?
#
loop_
_entity_poly.entity_id
_entity_poly.type
_entity_poly.pdbx_seq_one_letter_code
_entity_poly.pdbx_strand_id
1 'polypeptide(L)'
;MKKRIYLAMLAACFALTASACGDSSAVITDNTKTETSSVDDKKAEVGTNRLVSVENVDKYITIGEYKGLTLDNTVDAITDDDVQAQINEDLQDKAEPVSDGAQKGDLVTVNYVGTKDGQTFDGGTANNYDFIVGDGQMFEDFENGVIGMKKGDTKEIEIDFPSDYGDDTLAGQKVVYKVTVQNVRRAGELNDEWVEKNTDYTTVDEYWDGVRSQLEDDAKKSAEEVLKNTAWTTVLENSEVK
;
A
#
# COMPACT_ATOMS: atom_id res chain seq x y z
N MET A 1 -7.04 0.51 -31.43
CA MET A 1 -7.31 -0.04 -30.08
C MET A 1 -6.13 0.35 -29.20
N LYS A 2 -6.28 1.35 -28.34
CA LYS A 2 -5.21 1.84 -27.46
C LYS A 2 -5.39 1.16 -26.11
N LYS A 3 -4.46 0.26 -25.75
CA LYS A 3 -4.40 -0.36 -24.42
C LYS A 3 -4.01 0.73 -23.40
N ARG A 4 -4.92 1.09 -22.52
CA ARG A 4 -4.64 1.91 -21.35
C ARG A 4 -4.06 0.99 -20.27
N ILE A 5 -2.81 1.22 -19.93
CA ILE A 5 -2.13 0.57 -18.81
C ILE A 5 -2.56 1.34 -17.57
N TYR A 6 -3.35 0.72 -16.71
CA TYR A 6 -3.65 1.25 -15.39
C TYR A 6 -2.45 0.99 -14.49
N LEU A 7 -1.74 2.07 -14.15
CA LEU A 7 -0.69 2.04 -13.14
C LEU A 7 -1.38 2.18 -11.77
N ALA A 8 -1.66 1.08 -11.11
CA ALA A 8 -2.12 1.08 -9.73
C ALA A 8 -0.94 1.50 -8.84
N MET A 9 -0.98 2.73 -8.31
CA MET A 9 -0.07 3.15 -7.23
C MET A 9 -0.55 2.53 -5.92
N LEU A 10 0.12 1.46 -5.51
CA LEU A 10 0.02 0.93 -4.16
C LEU A 10 0.72 1.90 -3.21
N ALA A 11 -0.05 2.66 -2.44
CA ALA A 11 0.47 3.41 -1.31
C ALA A 11 0.70 2.44 -0.14
N ALA A 12 1.94 1.94 0.00
CA ALA A 12 2.35 1.17 1.17
C ALA A 12 2.54 2.12 2.36
N CYS A 13 1.54 2.22 3.24
CA CYS A 13 1.70 2.83 4.55
C CYS A 13 2.54 1.92 5.45
N PHE A 14 3.83 2.24 5.61
CA PHE A 14 4.68 1.68 6.67
C PHE A 14 4.36 2.37 8.00
N ALA A 15 3.56 1.73 8.84
CA ALA A 15 3.40 2.12 10.24
C ALA A 15 4.58 1.58 11.04
N LEU A 16 5.52 2.43 11.41
CA LEU A 16 6.53 2.15 12.42
C LEU A 16 5.93 2.36 13.80
N THR A 17 5.59 1.27 14.49
CA THR A 17 5.31 1.29 15.92
C THR A 17 6.63 1.31 16.69
N ALA A 18 6.98 2.47 17.25
CA ALA A 18 8.00 2.55 18.28
C ALA A 18 7.33 2.55 19.66
N SER A 19 7.37 1.40 20.36
CA SER A 19 7.14 1.33 21.79
C SER A 19 8.35 1.86 22.53
N ALA A 20 8.18 2.93 23.30
CA ALA A 20 9.09 3.25 24.41
C ALA A 20 8.29 3.83 25.56
N CYS A 21 8.11 3.05 26.61
CA CYS A 21 7.78 3.51 27.94
C CYS A 21 8.95 4.29 28.54
N GLY A 22 8.67 5.38 29.24
CA GLY A 22 9.67 6.11 30.05
C GLY A 22 9.10 7.40 30.59
N ASP A 23 8.47 7.31 31.75
CA ASP A 23 8.04 8.40 32.63
C ASP A 23 9.24 9.21 33.12
N SER A 24 9.18 10.54 33.08
CA SER A 24 9.77 11.43 34.08
C SER A 24 9.46 12.89 33.78
N SER A 25 8.69 13.46 34.66
CA SER A 25 8.48 14.91 34.84
C SER A 25 9.78 15.64 35.11
N ALA A 26 10.05 16.72 34.40
CA ALA A 26 11.04 17.73 34.84
C ALA A 26 10.61 19.14 34.45
N VAL A 27 10.58 19.93 35.47
CA VAL A 27 10.23 21.34 35.63
C VAL A 27 11.10 22.26 34.74
N ILE A 28 10.45 23.22 34.09
CA ILE A 28 11.09 24.33 33.39
C ILE A 28 11.54 25.36 34.45
N THR A 29 12.83 25.67 34.49
CA THR A 29 13.33 26.91 35.09
C THR A 29 14.24 27.60 34.08
N ASP A 30 13.80 28.79 33.75
CA ASP A 30 14.50 29.84 33.00
C ASP A 30 15.80 30.24 33.71
N ASN A 31 16.95 30.30 33.00
CA ASN A 31 18.01 31.18 33.38
C ASN A 31 18.95 31.49 32.18
N THR A 32 18.87 32.72 31.77
CA THR A 32 19.77 33.45 30.88
C THR A 32 21.16 33.52 31.51
N LYS A 33 22.21 32.99 30.86
CA LYS A 33 23.57 33.54 30.99
C LYS A 33 24.44 33.18 29.81
N THR A 34 24.93 34.21 29.15
CA THR A 34 25.97 34.26 28.15
C THR A 34 27.31 33.82 28.76
N GLU A 35 27.95 32.82 28.24
CA GLU A 35 29.40 32.63 28.39
C GLU A 35 30.02 32.04 27.11
N THR A 36 31.02 32.77 26.62
CA THR A 36 31.92 32.46 25.54
C THR A 36 32.92 31.40 26.04
N SER A 37 33.09 30.26 25.39
CA SER A 37 34.28 29.43 25.56
C SER A 37 34.60 28.60 24.34
N SER A 38 35.80 28.79 23.89
CA SER A 38 36.77 28.05 23.09
C SER A 38 36.37 26.68 22.55
N VAL A 39 36.60 26.57 21.26
CA VAL A 39 36.55 25.35 20.44
C VAL A 39 37.58 24.34 20.89
N ASP A 40 37.14 23.18 21.34
CA ASP A 40 37.98 22.01 21.54
C ASP A 40 37.62 20.96 20.45
N ASP A 41 38.60 20.61 19.66
CA ASP A 41 38.55 19.68 18.55
C ASP A 41 38.29 18.26 19.10
N LYS A 42 37.01 17.80 19.11
CA LYS A 42 36.67 16.39 19.31
C LYS A 42 35.97 15.83 18.09
N LYS A 43 36.66 14.91 17.43
CA LYS A 43 36.20 14.00 16.38
C LYS A 43 34.70 13.66 16.56
N ALA A 44 33.83 14.21 15.70
CA ALA A 44 32.40 13.97 15.73
C ALA A 44 32.06 12.59 15.17
N GLU A 45 31.40 11.78 15.97
CA GLU A 45 30.70 10.58 15.50
C GLU A 45 29.58 10.99 14.55
N VAL A 46 29.46 10.26 13.42
CA VAL A 46 28.44 10.48 12.40
C VAL A 46 27.12 10.01 12.96
N GLY A 47 26.40 10.90 13.62
CA GLY A 47 25.00 10.73 13.98
C GLY A 47 24.12 11.28 12.86
N THR A 48 23.22 10.46 12.39
CA THR A 48 22.17 10.77 11.42
C THR A 48 21.40 12.04 11.80
N ASN A 49 21.22 12.95 10.85
CA ASN A 49 20.44 14.22 10.95
C ASN A 49 21.12 15.45 11.58
N ARG A 50 22.40 15.64 11.35
CA ARG A 50 23.01 16.94 11.64
C ARG A 50 22.96 17.82 10.38
N LEU A 51 22.15 18.88 10.40
CA LEU A 51 22.27 19.95 9.41
C LEU A 51 23.65 20.58 9.55
N VAL A 52 24.51 20.36 8.56
CA VAL A 52 25.82 21.00 8.51
C VAL A 52 25.60 22.43 8.06
N SER A 53 25.87 23.41 8.94
CA SER A 53 25.92 24.81 8.55
C SER A 53 27.20 25.07 7.77
N VAL A 54 27.08 25.38 6.49
CA VAL A 54 28.20 25.74 5.62
C VAL A 54 28.22 27.27 5.49
N GLU A 55 29.33 27.90 5.92
CA GLU A 55 29.54 29.32 5.66
C GLU A 55 29.84 29.56 4.16
N ASN A 56 29.19 30.56 3.57
CA ASN A 56 29.34 30.93 2.16
C ASN A 56 28.97 29.83 1.15
N VAL A 57 27.77 29.31 1.24
CA VAL A 57 27.20 28.29 0.34
C VAL A 57 27.37 28.66 -1.15
N ASP A 58 27.32 29.95 -1.49
CA ASP A 58 27.49 30.48 -2.85
C ASP A 58 28.85 30.14 -3.50
N LYS A 59 29.84 29.75 -2.71
CA LYS A 59 31.11 29.24 -3.24
C LYS A 59 31.00 27.86 -3.85
N TYR A 60 30.03 27.08 -3.40
CA TYR A 60 29.89 25.67 -3.73
C TYR A 60 28.70 25.38 -4.62
N ILE A 61 27.68 26.22 -4.54
CA ILE A 61 26.43 26.03 -5.29
C ILE A 61 26.01 27.36 -5.93
N THR A 62 25.69 27.30 -7.21
CA THR A 62 24.95 28.36 -7.91
C THR A 62 23.51 27.89 -8.02
N ILE A 63 22.60 28.52 -7.25
CA ILE A 63 21.17 28.20 -7.34
C ILE A 63 20.65 28.69 -8.68
N GLY A 64 20.02 27.81 -9.42
CA GLY A 64 19.41 28.11 -10.70
C GLY A 64 18.12 28.95 -10.56
N GLU A 65 17.42 29.12 -11.67
CA GLU A 65 16.16 29.85 -11.68
C GLU A 65 15.10 29.08 -10.85
N TYR A 66 14.65 29.71 -9.78
CA TYR A 66 13.66 29.12 -8.83
C TYR A 66 12.39 29.96 -8.71
N LYS A 67 12.33 31.12 -9.37
CA LYS A 67 11.16 32.01 -9.41
C LYS A 67 10.51 31.99 -10.77
N GLY A 68 9.17 31.99 -10.80
CA GLY A 68 8.41 31.97 -12.05
C GLY A 68 8.34 30.62 -12.73
N LEU A 69 8.62 29.52 -12.04
CA LEU A 69 8.42 28.18 -12.55
C LEU A 69 6.92 27.98 -12.88
N THR A 70 6.63 27.52 -14.08
CA THR A 70 5.29 27.08 -14.46
C THR A 70 5.25 25.58 -14.32
N LEU A 71 4.43 25.08 -13.40
CA LEU A 71 4.27 23.65 -13.14
C LEU A 71 2.79 23.29 -13.32
N ASP A 72 2.54 22.13 -13.96
CA ASP A 72 1.18 21.61 -14.10
C ASP A 72 0.73 20.97 -12.79
N ASN A 73 -0.41 21.40 -12.29
CA ASN A 73 -1.08 20.82 -11.13
C ASN A 73 -2.48 20.35 -11.56
N THR A 74 -2.52 19.31 -12.39
CA THR A 74 -3.78 18.69 -12.78
C THR A 74 -4.15 17.59 -11.77
N VAL A 75 -5.35 17.70 -11.20
CA VAL A 75 -5.95 16.65 -10.37
C VAL A 75 -7.05 16.00 -11.20
N ASP A 76 -6.96 14.70 -11.41
CA ASP A 76 -8.02 13.96 -12.08
C ASP A 76 -9.30 13.98 -11.22
N ALA A 77 -10.45 14.13 -11.86
CA ALA A 77 -11.72 14.13 -11.17
C ALA A 77 -12.03 12.71 -10.63
N ILE A 78 -12.45 12.64 -9.38
CA ILE A 78 -12.91 11.39 -8.76
C ILE A 78 -14.22 10.97 -9.40
N THR A 79 -14.26 9.76 -9.91
CA THR A 79 -15.43 9.16 -10.57
C THR A 79 -16.27 8.35 -9.58
N ASP A 80 -17.48 7.97 -9.98
CA ASP A 80 -18.31 7.04 -9.20
C ASP A 80 -17.65 5.66 -9.07
N ASP A 81 -16.92 5.23 -10.09
CA ASP A 81 -16.18 3.96 -10.07
C ASP A 81 -15.05 3.98 -9.03
N ASP A 82 -14.36 5.12 -8.84
CA ASP A 82 -13.33 5.27 -7.82
C ASP A 82 -13.93 5.17 -6.40
N VAL A 83 -15.06 5.83 -6.18
CA VAL A 83 -15.79 5.76 -4.91
C VAL A 83 -16.28 4.34 -4.63
N GLN A 84 -16.87 3.68 -5.63
CA GLN A 84 -17.31 2.29 -5.49
C GLN A 84 -16.16 1.33 -5.20
N ALA A 85 -15.00 1.54 -5.83
CA ALA A 85 -13.80 0.74 -5.58
C ALA A 85 -13.34 0.87 -4.12
N GLN A 86 -13.30 2.11 -3.58
CA GLN A 86 -12.93 2.36 -2.19
C GLN A 86 -13.94 1.72 -1.23
N ILE A 87 -15.25 1.87 -1.48
CA ILE A 87 -16.30 1.24 -0.67
C ILE A 87 -16.17 -0.29 -0.67
N ASN A 88 -15.86 -0.89 -1.82
CA ASN A 88 -15.64 -2.33 -1.90
C ASN A 88 -14.42 -2.77 -1.08
N GLU A 89 -13.35 -1.99 -1.06
CA GLU A 89 -12.16 -2.22 -0.23
C GLU A 89 -12.53 -2.13 1.26
N ASP A 90 -13.28 -1.10 1.67
CA ASP A 90 -13.75 -0.92 3.04
C ASP A 90 -14.67 -2.08 3.50
N LEU A 91 -15.53 -2.58 2.61
CA LEU A 91 -16.36 -3.76 2.86
C LEU A 91 -15.51 -5.01 3.08
N GLN A 92 -14.44 -5.19 2.29
CA GLN A 92 -13.52 -6.33 2.43
C GLN A 92 -12.70 -6.23 3.72
N ASP A 93 -12.25 -5.05 4.08
CA ASP A 93 -11.50 -4.81 5.33
C ASP A 93 -12.32 -5.18 6.57
N LYS A 94 -13.65 -4.98 6.50
CA LYS A 94 -14.61 -5.33 7.54
C LYS A 94 -15.23 -6.71 7.37
N ALA A 95 -14.71 -7.54 6.45
CA ALA A 95 -15.22 -8.87 6.20
C ALA A 95 -15.15 -9.75 7.46
N GLU A 96 -16.26 -10.39 7.80
CA GLU A 96 -16.40 -11.23 8.99
C GLU A 96 -16.19 -12.72 8.66
N PRO A 97 -15.60 -13.51 9.59
CA PRO A 97 -15.44 -14.95 9.39
C PRO A 97 -16.78 -15.65 9.20
N VAL A 98 -16.85 -16.54 8.20
CA VAL A 98 -18.03 -17.39 7.93
C VAL A 98 -17.68 -18.86 8.10
N SER A 99 -18.69 -19.69 8.40
CA SER A 99 -18.55 -21.15 8.59
C SER A 99 -18.99 -21.97 7.38
N ASP A 100 -19.68 -21.36 6.44
CA ASP A 100 -20.07 -21.95 5.16
C ASP A 100 -18.89 -21.94 4.18
N GLY A 101 -19.02 -22.65 3.06
CA GLY A 101 -17.97 -22.73 2.07
C GLY A 101 -17.70 -21.41 1.37
N ALA A 102 -16.46 -21.21 0.93
CA ALA A 102 -16.02 -20.06 0.19
C ALA A 102 -16.88 -19.82 -1.06
N GLN A 103 -17.22 -18.59 -1.32
CA GLN A 103 -18.01 -18.13 -2.48
C GLN A 103 -17.23 -17.07 -3.24
N LYS A 104 -17.65 -16.77 -4.45
CA LYS A 104 -17.11 -15.65 -5.22
C LYS A 104 -17.32 -14.34 -4.44
N GLY A 105 -16.25 -13.53 -4.32
CA GLY A 105 -16.21 -12.30 -3.54
C GLY A 105 -15.76 -12.47 -2.09
N ASP A 106 -15.63 -13.71 -1.59
CA ASP A 106 -15.09 -13.93 -0.24
C ASP A 106 -13.58 -13.73 -0.20
N LEU A 107 -13.09 -13.15 0.88
CA LEU A 107 -11.66 -13.07 1.20
C LEU A 107 -11.23 -14.37 1.88
N VAL A 108 -10.40 -15.14 1.20
CA VAL A 108 -9.96 -16.46 1.68
C VAL A 108 -8.47 -16.44 2.00
N THR A 109 -8.14 -16.96 3.20
CA THR A 109 -6.75 -17.18 3.61
C THR A 109 -6.41 -18.64 3.38
N VAL A 110 -5.36 -18.93 2.62
CA VAL A 110 -4.93 -20.30 2.30
C VAL A 110 -3.46 -20.54 2.59
N ASN A 111 -3.13 -21.81 2.87
CA ASN A 111 -1.79 -22.33 2.67
C ASN A 111 -1.80 -23.18 1.41
N TYR A 112 -0.80 -23.06 0.56
CA TYR A 112 -0.70 -23.94 -0.60
C TYR A 112 0.74 -24.40 -0.87
N VAL A 113 0.83 -25.58 -1.47
CA VAL A 113 2.09 -26.16 -1.96
C VAL A 113 1.84 -26.68 -3.37
N GLY A 114 2.49 -26.05 -4.34
CA GLY A 114 2.48 -26.46 -5.74
C GLY A 114 3.57 -27.49 -6.02
N THR A 115 3.22 -28.51 -6.79
CA THR A 115 4.16 -29.54 -7.24
C THR A 115 4.00 -29.78 -8.74
N LYS A 116 5.13 -29.91 -9.43
CA LYS A 116 5.23 -30.37 -10.80
C LYS A 116 5.98 -31.70 -10.79
N ASP A 117 5.41 -32.77 -11.39
CA ASP A 117 5.98 -34.10 -11.38
C ASP A 117 6.34 -34.58 -9.96
N GLY A 118 5.56 -34.18 -8.95
CA GLY A 118 5.76 -34.50 -7.54
C GLY A 118 6.89 -33.72 -6.83
N GLN A 119 7.51 -32.76 -7.49
CA GLN A 119 8.54 -31.88 -6.90
C GLN A 119 8.03 -30.45 -6.74
N THR A 120 8.37 -29.83 -5.62
CA THR A 120 8.08 -28.40 -5.39
C THR A 120 8.98 -27.53 -6.26
N PHE A 121 8.54 -26.31 -6.55
CA PHE A 121 9.28 -25.31 -7.34
C PHE A 121 9.24 -23.95 -6.66
N ASP A 122 10.14 -23.06 -7.07
CA ASP A 122 10.23 -21.72 -6.52
C ASP A 122 8.95 -20.90 -6.83
N GLY A 123 8.41 -20.23 -5.81
CA GLY A 123 7.15 -19.49 -5.91
C GLY A 123 5.89 -20.38 -5.82
N GLY A 124 6.02 -21.70 -5.82
CA GLY A 124 4.90 -22.63 -5.73
C GLY A 124 4.32 -22.82 -4.32
N THR A 125 4.88 -22.18 -3.28
CA THR A 125 4.45 -22.39 -1.89
C THR A 125 4.20 -21.08 -1.19
N ALA A 126 3.06 -20.97 -0.49
CA ALA A 126 2.78 -19.86 0.41
C ALA A 126 2.03 -20.31 1.66
N ASN A 127 2.18 -19.54 2.72
CA ASN A 127 1.43 -19.68 3.97
C ASN A 127 0.67 -18.39 4.28
N ASN A 128 -0.56 -18.54 4.74
CA ASN A 128 -1.47 -17.43 5.06
C ASN A 128 -1.58 -16.42 3.91
N TYR A 129 -1.73 -16.94 2.69
CA TYR A 129 -1.94 -16.10 1.52
C TYR A 129 -3.42 -15.72 1.44
N ASP A 130 -3.68 -14.41 1.41
CA ASP A 130 -5.01 -13.84 1.28
C ASP A 130 -5.29 -13.49 -0.18
N PHE A 131 -6.49 -13.85 -0.67
CA PHE A 131 -6.99 -13.42 -1.97
C PHE A 131 -8.52 -13.39 -1.97
N ILE A 132 -9.10 -12.62 -2.88
CA ILE A 132 -10.56 -12.56 -3.07
C ILE A 132 -10.93 -13.54 -4.18
N VAL A 133 -11.82 -14.47 -3.87
CA VAL A 133 -12.25 -15.50 -4.84
C VAL A 133 -12.96 -14.84 -6.03
N GLY A 134 -12.43 -15.00 -7.21
CA GLY A 134 -13.02 -14.52 -8.46
C GLY A 134 -12.61 -13.10 -8.86
N ASP A 135 -11.57 -12.54 -8.25
CA ASP A 135 -11.00 -11.24 -8.64
C ASP A 135 -9.88 -11.35 -9.70
N GLY A 136 -9.43 -12.58 -10.00
CA GLY A 136 -8.43 -12.85 -11.02
C GLY A 136 -6.98 -12.65 -10.57
N GLN A 137 -6.72 -12.55 -9.27
CA GLN A 137 -5.35 -12.52 -8.73
C GLN A 137 -4.66 -13.88 -8.85
N MET A 138 -5.43 -14.96 -8.76
CA MET A 138 -4.97 -16.33 -8.92
C MET A 138 -5.46 -16.90 -10.26
N PHE A 139 -4.91 -18.04 -10.67
CA PHE A 139 -5.45 -18.76 -11.82
C PHE A 139 -6.93 -19.12 -11.60
N GLU A 140 -7.75 -19.01 -12.65
CA GLU A 140 -9.17 -19.29 -12.59
C GLU A 140 -9.47 -20.69 -12.01
N ASP A 141 -8.67 -21.69 -12.38
CA ASP A 141 -8.79 -23.06 -11.86
C ASP A 141 -8.51 -23.12 -10.35
N PHE A 142 -7.56 -22.31 -9.85
CA PHE A 142 -7.26 -22.21 -8.42
C PHE A 142 -8.43 -21.61 -7.66
N GLU A 143 -8.94 -20.46 -8.12
CA GLU A 143 -10.06 -19.77 -7.51
C GLU A 143 -11.33 -20.62 -7.52
N ASN A 144 -11.67 -21.22 -8.65
CA ASN A 144 -12.78 -22.15 -8.78
C ASN A 144 -12.61 -23.41 -7.90
N GLY A 145 -11.38 -23.87 -7.75
CA GLY A 145 -11.04 -25.00 -6.90
C GLY A 145 -11.30 -24.74 -5.42
N VAL A 146 -11.18 -23.50 -4.96
CA VAL A 146 -11.41 -23.10 -3.56
C VAL A 146 -12.89 -22.88 -3.26
N ILE A 147 -13.73 -22.60 -4.26
CA ILE A 147 -15.17 -22.42 -4.06
C ILE A 147 -15.77 -23.65 -3.36
N GLY A 148 -16.56 -23.41 -2.32
CA GLY A 148 -17.20 -24.43 -1.49
C GLY A 148 -16.34 -25.00 -0.37
N MET A 149 -15.02 -24.74 -0.36
CA MET A 149 -14.13 -25.15 0.73
C MET A 149 -14.39 -24.32 1.99
N LYS A 150 -14.30 -24.99 3.13
CA LYS A 150 -14.45 -24.37 4.47
C LYS A 150 -13.11 -24.28 5.17
N LYS A 151 -13.07 -23.50 6.22
CA LYS A 151 -11.89 -23.45 7.12
C LYS A 151 -11.48 -24.86 7.55
N GLY A 152 -10.22 -25.21 7.32
CA GLY A 152 -9.61 -26.50 7.64
C GLY A 152 -9.66 -27.51 6.50
N ASP A 153 -10.44 -27.28 5.45
CA ASP A 153 -10.50 -28.16 4.30
C ASP A 153 -9.18 -28.14 3.52
N THR A 154 -8.81 -29.31 3.00
CA THR A 154 -7.63 -29.46 2.13
C THR A 154 -8.06 -30.14 0.84
N LYS A 155 -7.60 -29.62 -0.29
CA LYS A 155 -7.91 -30.14 -1.63
C LYS A 155 -6.70 -30.01 -2.54
N GLU A 156 -6.57 -30.96 -3.48
CA GLU A 156 -5.64 -30.86 -4.59
C GLU A 156 -6.35 -30.21 -5.78
N ILE A 157 -5.74 -29.17 -6.35
CA ILE A 157 -6.26 -28.40 -7.48
C ILE A 157 -5.21 -28.49 -8.59
N GLU A 158 -5.62 -29.02 -9.75
CA GLU A 158 -4.77 -29.02 -10.94
C GLU A 158 -4.90 -27.71 -11.69
N ILE A 159 -3.77 -27.16 -12.12
CA ILE A 159 -3.68 -25.92 -12.91
C ILE A 159 -2.86 -26.18 -14.15
N ASP A 160 -3.43 -25.88 -15.31
CA ASP A 160 -2.71 -25.88 -16.57
C ASP A 160 -2.10 -24.49 -16.82
N PHE A 161 -0.78 -24.38 -16.70
CA PHE A 161 -0.08 -23.13 -16.96
C PHE A 161 -0.14 -22.79 -18.45
N PRO A 162 -0.43 -21.53 -18.84
CA PRO A 162 -0.46 -21.14 -20.25
C PRO A 162 0.92 -21.30 -20.90
N SER A 163 0.93 -21.57 -22.21
CA SER A 163 2.18 -21.81 -22.95
C SER A 163 3.08 -20.59 -23.07
N ASP A 164 2.56 -19.39 -22.83
CA ASP A 164 3.24 -18.11 -22.82
C ASP A 164 3.52 -17.58 -21.40
N TYR A 165 3.46 -18.49 -20.40
CA TYR A 165 3.80 -18.13 -19.02
C TYR A 165 5.26 -17.70 -18.92
N GLY A 166 5.54 -16.66 -18.10
CA GLY A 166 6.86 -16.02 -18.02
C GLY A 166 8.01 -16.89 -17.49
N ASP A 167 7.71 -18.07 -16.91
CA ASP A 167 8.71 -19.06 -16.50
C ASP A 167 8.67 -20.24 -17.46
N ASP A 168 9.74 -20.40 -18.26
CA ASP A 168 9.88 -21.47 -19.27
C ASP A 168 9.78 -22.88 -18.66
N THR A 169 10.07 -23.05 -17.37
CA THR A 169 9.99 -24.35 -16.68
C THR A 169 8.56 -24.75 -16.34
N LEU A 170 7.65 -23.77 -16.28
CA LEU A 170 6.22 -23.94 -15.97
C LEU A 170 5.32 -23.73 -17.18
N ALA A 171 5.78 -23.01 -18.21
CA ALA A 171 5.00 -22.74 -19.41
C ALA A 171 4.46 -24.00 -20.07
N GLY A 172 3.13 -24.07 -20.27
CA GLY A 172 2.43 -25.23 -20.83
C GLY A 172 2.45 -26.47 -19.95
N GLN A 173 2.82 -26.37 -18.67
CA GLN A 173 2.92 -27.50 -17.76
C GLN A 173 1.68 -27.61 -16.87
N LYS A 174 1.39 -28.84 -16.45
CA LYS A 174 0.38 -29.13 -15.44
C LYS A 174 1.03 -29.14 -14.06
N VAL A 175 0.47 -28.39 -13.13
CA VAL A 175 0.91 -28.27 -11.74
C VAL A 175 -0.24 -28.66 -10.81
N VAL A 176 0.06 -29.36 -9.74
CA VAL A 176 -0.91 -29.72 -8.71
C VAL A 176 -0.63 -28.90 -7.46
N TYR A 177 -1.61 -28.10 -7.04
CA TYR A 177 -1.57 -27.35 -5.80
C TYR A 177 -2.36 -28.07 -4.72
N LYS A 178 -1.68 -28.44 -3.63
CA LYS A 178 -2.35 -28.86 -2.41
C LYS A 178 -2.69 -27.61 -1.59
N VAL A 179 -3.97 -27.26 -1.53
CA VAL A 179 -4.49 -26.05 -0.90
C VAL A 179 -5.20 -26.40 0.39
N THR A 180 -4.89 -25.68 1.48
CA THR A 180 -5.58 -25.79 2.77
C THR A 180 -6.14 -24.43 3.15
N VAL A 181 -7.46 -24.33 3.34
CA VAL A 181 -8.15 -23.09 3.75
C VAL A 181 -7.94 -22.84 5.24
N GLN A 182 -7.37 -21.69 5.57
CA GLN A 182 -7.13 -21.26 6.95
C GLN A 182 -8.29 -20.41 7.48
N ASN A 183 -8.89 -19.60 6.63
CA ASN A 183 -10.04 -18.77 6.99
C ASN A 183 -10.86 -18.43 5.74
N VAL A 184 -12.15 -18.17 5.94
CA VAL A 184 -13.06 -17.60 4.95
C VAL A 184 -13.74 -16.42 5.61
N ARG A 185 -13.61 -15.24 5.02
CA ARG A 185 -14.25 -14.00 5.48
C ARG A 185 -15.14 -13.48 4.37
N ARG A 186 -16.32 -13.01 4.73
CA ARG A 186 -17.29 -12.47 3.77
C ARG A 186 -17.58 -11.01 4.07
N ALA A 187 -17.46 -10.16 3.06
CA ALA A 187 -17.87 -8.78 3.13
C ALA A 187 -19.39 -8.69 3.38
N GLY A 188 -19.81 -7.74 4.20
CA GLY A 188 -21.21 -7.41 4.38
C GLY A 188 -21.80 -6.76 3.13
N GLU A 189 -23.12 -6.73 3.05
CA GLU A 189 -23.83 -5.93 2.03
C GLU A 189 -23.82 -4.46 2.45
N LEU A 190 -23.55 -3.57 1.50
CA LEU A 190 -23.65 -2.13 1.74
C LEU A 190 -25.12 -1.74 1.93
N ASN A 191 -25.46 -1.36 3.15
CA ASN A 191 -26.75 -0.84 3.54
C ASN A 191 -26.59 0.08 4.76
N ASP A 192 -27.65 0.80 5.15
CA ASP A 192 -27.57 1.77 6.26
C ASP A 192 -27.17 1.11 7.58
N GLU A 193 -27.61 -0.13 7.85
CA GLU A 193 -27.22 -0.87 9.07
C GLU A 193 -25.72 -1.17 9.10
N TRP A 194 -25.14 -1.56 7.95
CA TRP A 194 -23.71 -1.78 7.83
C TRP A 194 -22.95 -0.47 8.03
N VAL A 195 -23.43 0.63 7.44
CA VAL A 195 -22.82 1.96 7.53
C VAL A 195 -22.82 2.44 8.98
N GLU A 196 -23.95 2.40 9.69
CA GLU A 196 -24.04 2.77 11.11
C GLU A 196 -23.11 1.94 12.00
N LYS A 197 -22.96 0.64 11.69
CA LYS A 197 -22.12 -0.28 12.49
C LYS A 197 -20.64 -0.03 12.29
N ASN A 198 -20.20 0.33 11.08
CA ASN A 198 -18.80 0.25 10.68
C ASN A 198 -18.14 1.60 10.38
N THR A 199 -18.92 2.69 10.33
CA THR A 199 -18.47 4.03 9.95
C THR A 199 -19.07 5.09 10.89
N ASP A 200 -18.71 6.36 10.70
CA ASP A 200 -19.27 7.50 11.43
C ASP A 200 -20.51 8.11 10.72
N TYR A 201 -21.00 7.47 9.66
CA TYR A 201 -22.17 7.90 8.89
C TYR A 201 -23.40 7.09 9.28
N THR A 202 -24.61 7.57 8.89
CA THR A 202 -25.89 6.93 9.23
C THR A 202 -26.61 6.33 8.03
N THR A 203 -26.26 6.76 6.83
CA THR A 203 -26.86 6.25 5.58
C THR A 203 -25.80 5.96 4.52
N VAL A 204 -26.15 5.10 3.57
CA VAL A 204 -25.29 4.80 2.41
C VAL A 204 -24.97 6.07 1.62
N ASP A 205 -25.94 6.97 1.43
CA ASP A 205 -25.72 8.21 0.67
C ASP A 205 -24.71 9.13 1.38
N GLU A 206 -24.83 9.32 2.70
CA GLU A 206 -23.87 10.11 3.49
C GLU A 206 -22.46 9.50 3.44
N TYR A 207 -22.36 8.18 3.53
CA TYR A 207 -21.11 7.47 3.46
C TYR A 207 -20.46 7.61 2.08
N TRP A 208 -21.23 7.45 1.01
CA TRP A 208 -20.80 7.63 -0.37
C TRP A 208 -20.21 9.04 -0.62
N ASP A 209 -20.95 10.07 -0.17
CA ASP A 209 -20.48 11.47 -0.28
C ASP A 209 -19.23 11.71 0.56
N GLY A 210 -19.14 11.10 1.74
CA GLY A 210 -17.96 11.17 2.60
C GLY A 210 -16.72 10.54 1.97
N VAL A 211 -16.84 9.34 1.40
CA VAL A 211 -15.76 8.65 0.68
C VAL A 211 -15.30 9.48 -0.52
N ARG A 212 -16.25 10.02 -1.31
CA ARG A 212 -15.92 10.91 -2.42
C ARG A 212 -15.11 12.11 -1.97
N SER A 213 -15.58 12.80 -0.93
CA SER A 213 -14.88 13.98 -0.38
C SER A 213 -13.47 13.63 0.10
N GLN A 214 -13.30 12.47 0.74
CA GLN A 214 -11.99 12.00 1.19
C GLN A 214 -11.05 11.74 0.01
N LEU A 215 -11.51 11.04 -1.02
CA LEU A 215 -10.72 10.76 -2.22
C LEU A 215 -10.31 12.05 -2.95
N GLU A 216 -11.22 13.04 -3.07
CA GLU A 216 -10.92 14.34 -3.65
C GLU A 216 -9.85 15.11 -2.85
N ASP A 217 -9.92 15.06 -1.53
CA ASP A 217 -8.95 15.73 -0.66
C ASP A 217 -7.58 15.04 -0.72
N ASP A 218 -7.55 13.72 -0.80
CA ASP A 218 -6.31 12.95 -0.92
C ASP A 218 -5.67 13.14 -2.30
N ALA A 219 -6.47 13.21 -3.36
CA ALA A 219 -6.00 13.54 -4.70
C ALA A 219 -5.37 14.96 -4.75
N LYS A 220 -6.00 15.97 -4.11
CA LYS A 220 -5.45 17.33 -3.99
C LYS A 220 -4.13 17.35 -3.23
N LYS A 221 -4.05 16.68 -2.06
CA LYS A 221 -2.82 16.58 -1.27
C LYS A 221 -1.69 15.91 -2.04
N SER A 222 -2.00 14.79 -2.72
CA SER A 222 -1.05 14.08 -3.55
C SER A 222 -0.52 14.95 -4.70
N ALA A 223 -1.40 15.68 -5.39
CA ALA A 223 -1.01 16.61 -6.45
C ALA A 223 -0.12 17.75 -5.91
N GLU A 224 -0.42 18.29 -4.72
CA GLU A 224 0.44 19.30 -4.08
C GLU A 224 1.83 18.75 -3.73
N GLU A 225 1.93 17.50 -3.27
CA GLU A 225 3.22 16.88 -2.98
C GLU A 225 4.03 16.63 -4.25
N VAL A 226 3.39 16.14 -5.31
CA VAL A 226 4.01 15.99 -6.63
C VAL A 226 4.50 17.35 -7.14
N LEU A 227 3.69 18.39 -7.03
CA LEU A 227 4.05 19.75 -7.43
C LEU A 227 5.28 20.25 -6.67
N LYS A 228 5.31 20.09 -5.33
CA LYS A 228 6.46 20.49 -4.49
C LYS A 228 7.73 19.73 -4.89
N ASN A 229 7.61 18.41 -5.11
CA ASN A 229 8.75 17.57 -5.52
C ASN A 229 9.25 17.96 -6.93
N THR A 230 8.34 18.21 -7.87
CA THR A 230 8.69 18.66 -9.22
C THR A 230 9.37 20.02 -9.19
N ALA A 231 8.84 20.96 -8.40
CA ALA A 231 9.47 22.28 -8.20
C ALA A 231 10.89 22.15 -7.66
N TRP A 232 11.07 21.31 -6.63
CA TRP A 232 12.36 21.06 -6.03
C TRP A 232 13.35 20.43 -7.01
N THR A 233 12.93 19.39 -7.74
CA THR A 233 13.75 18.73 -8.75
C THR A 233 14.15 19.71 -9.87
N THR A 234 13.23 20.52 -10.36
CA THR A 234 13.50 21.55 -11.37
C THR A 234 14.54 22.57 -10.89
N VAL A 235 14.44 23.02 -9.65
CA VAL A 235 15.44 23.93 -9.06
C VAL A 235 16.80 23.28 -8.94
N LEU A 236 16.86 22.01 -8.52
CA LEU A 236 18.13 21.26 -8.42
C LEU A 236 18.76 21.05 -9.78
N GLU A 237 18.00 20.67 -10.81
CA GLU A 237 18.48 20.46 -12.18
C GLU A 237 19.01 21.75 -12.80
N ASN A 238 18.38 22.89 -12.48
CA ASN A 238 18.82 24.22 -12.92
C ASN A 238 20.00 24.77 -12.12
N SER A 239 20.42 24.10 -11.04
CA SER A 239 21.47 24.54 -10.12
C SER A 239 22.81 23.85 -10.45
N GLU A 240 23.91 24.54 -10.23
CA GLU A 240 25.26 24.04 -10.50
C GLU A 240 26.03 23.88 -9.19
N VAL A 241 26.59 22.69 -8.98
CA VAL A 241 27.55 22.41 -7.91
C VAL A 241 28.97 22.67 -8.47
N LYS A 242 29.71 23.55 -7.83
CA LYS A 242 31.07 23.96 -8.24
C LYS A 242 32.13 23.08 -7.63
#